data_10ce0f32f03c416fb5600fddc719b512
#
_entry.id   10ce0f32f03c416fb5600fddc719b512
#
_cell.length_a   1.000
_cell.length_b   1.000
_cell.length_c   1.000
_cell.angle_alpha   90.00
_cell.angle_beta   90.00
_cell.angle_gamma   90.00
#
_symmetry.space_group_name_H-M   'P 1'
#
loop_
_entity.id
_entity.type
_entity.pdbx_description
1 polymer ?
#
loop_
_entity_poly.entity_id
_entity_poly.type
_entity_poly.pdbx_seq_one_letter_code
_entity_poly.pdbx_strand_id
1 'polypeptide(L)'
;MEVSPVSDWLKANGRPFVIAGPCSAETRDQVMETCKQIAATGYANLLRAGIWKPRTRPNSFEGVGKPGLLWLKEASLETQIPCTTEVANSGHVEEALEAGVDVLWIGARTTVNPFSVQEIADALKGVDIPVMVKNPINPDLELWIGALERFNNAGITKLAAIHRGFSSFEKSPFRNVPK
;
A
#
# COMPACT_ATOMS: atom_id res chain seq x y z
N MET A 1 8.19 -19.49 4.99
CA MET A 1 7.25 -18.79 4.10
C MET A 1 7.46 -19.25 2.66
N GLU A 2 6.40 -19.53 1.96
CA GLU A 2 6.41 -19.78 0.51
C GLU A 2 6.01 -18.48 -0.19
N VAL A 3 6.96 -17.82 -0.85
CA VAL A 3 6.77 -16.48 -1.43
C VAL A 3 7.18 -16.50 -2.89
N SER A 4 6.30 -16.02 -3.76
CA SER A 4 6.59 -15.85 -5.19
C SER A 4 7.60 -14.74 -5.40
N PRO A 5 8.60 -14.91 -6.30
CA PRO A 5 9.53 -13.84 -6.63
C PRO A 5 8.79 -12.54 -7.00
N VAL A 6 9.28 -11.41 -6.52
CA VAL A 6 8.66 -10.10 -6.81
C VAL A 6 8.62 -9.81 -8.31
N SER A 7 9.62 -10.28 -9.06
CA SER A 7 9.69 -10.17 -10.53
C SER A 7 8.53 -10.82 -11.28
N ASP A 8 7.84 -11.79 -10.67
CA ASP A 8 6.78 -12.54 -11.34
C ASP A 8 5.47 -11.75 -11.41
N TRP A 9 5.26 -10.82 -10.49
CA TRP A 9 4.05 -10.02 -10.38
C TRP A 9 4.28 -8.49 -10.36
N LEU A 10 5.54 -8.01 -10.18
CA LEU A 10 5.96 -6.61 -10.35
C LEU A 10 7.00 -6.52 -11.47
N LYS A 11 6.56 -6.18 -12.68
CA LYS A 11 7.44 -6.11 -13.85
C LYS A 11 8.14 -4.75 -13.94
N ALA A 12 9.44 -4.73 -13.84
CA ALA A 12 10.26 -3.52 -13.84
C ALA A 12 11.06 -3.28 -15.15
N ASN A 13 11.05 -4.20 -16.10
CA ASN A 13 11.67 -4.08 -17.43
C ASN A 13 13.15 -3.59 -17.38
N GLY A 14 13.96 -4.10 -16.44
CA GLY A 14 15.36 -3.74 -16.26
C GLY A 14 15.61 -2.36 -15.60
N ARG A 15 14.56 -1.69 -15.09
CA ARG A 15 14.63 -0.43 -14.34
C ARG A 15 14.13 -0.65 -12.89
N PRO A 16 14.37 0.28 -11.98
CA PRO A 16 13.71 0.26 -10.69
C PRO A 16 12.20 0.23 -10.85
N PHE A 17 11.52 -0.58 -10.04
CA PHE A 17 10.05 -0.58 -10.01
C PHE A 17 9.56 0.70 -9.32
N VAL A 18 8.77 1.50 -10.04
CA VAL A 18 8.33 2.82 -9.57
C VAL A 18 6.84 2.79 -9.22
N ILE A 19 6.55 3.07 -7.95
CA ILE A 19 5.20 3.28 -7.45
C ILE A 19 5.02 4.79 -7.22
N ALA A 20 4.17 5.44 -8.00
CA ALA A 20 3.97 6.88 -7.98
C ALA A 20 2.50 7.28 -7.93
N GLY A 21 2.20 8.44 -7.36
CA GLY A 21 0.84 8.95 -7.26
C GLY A 21 0.64 9.91 -6.09
N PRO A 22 -0.53 10.53 -5.96
CA PRO A 22 -0.80 11.49 -4.92
C PRO A 22 -0.70 10.86 -3.52
N CYS A 23 -0.15 11.59 -2.55
CA CYS A 23 -0.10 11.14 -1.16
C CYS A 23 -1.49 10.91 -0.59
N SER A 24 -2.46 11.69 -1.04
CA SER A 24 -3.86 11.69 -0.62
C SER A 24 -4.75 11.88 -1.83
N ALA A 25 -5.80 11.08 -1.96
CA ALA A 25 -6.89 11.38 -2.90
C ALA A 25 -7.79 12.42 -2.22
N GLU A 26 -7.91 13.61 -2.82
CA GLU A 26 -8.68 14.72 -2.26
C GLU A 26 -9.83 15.12 -3.17
N THR A 27 -9.60 15.16 -4.49
CA THR A 27 -10.62 15.35 -5.51
C THR A 27 -10.36 14.44 -6.69
N ARG A 28 -11.41 14.18 -7.49
CA ARG A 28 -11.30 13.39 -8.71
C ARG A 28 -10.28 14.01 -9.69
N ASP A 29 -10.40 15.31 -9.92
CA ASP A 29 -9.55 16.02 -10.88
C ASP A 29 -8.07 15.98 -10.46
N GLN A 30 -7.78 16.16 -9.16
CA GLN A 30 -6.43 16.02 -8.63
C GLN A 30 -5.86 14.62 -8.86
N VAL A 31 -6.63 13.55 -8.61
CA VAL A 31 -6.17 12.18 -8.82
C VAL A 31 -5.93 11.92 -10.31
N MET A 32 -6.89 12.27 -11.16
CA MET A 32 -6.80 12.05 -12.61
C MET A 32 -5.61 12.78 -13.23
N GLU A 33 -5.48 14.07 -12.96
CA GLU A 33 -4.41 14.90 -13.54
C GLU A 33 -3.03 14.41 -13.07
N THR A 34 -2.88 14.15 -11.77
CA THR A 34 -1.61 13.63 -11.21
C THR A 34 -1.22 12.29 -11.84
N CYS A 35 -2.17 11.35 -11.96
CA CYS A 35 -1.88 10.04 -12.54
C CYS A 35 -1.57 10.12 -14.04
N LYS A 36 -2.24 10.97 -14.80
CA LYS A 36 -1.95 11.22 -16.22
C LYS A 36 -0.55 11.79 -16.43
N GLN A 37 -0.17 12.80 -15.64
CA GLN A 37 1.16 13.39 -15.72
C GLN A 37 2.25 12.37 -15.37
N ILE A 38 2.02 11.54 -14.34
CA ILE A 38 2.93 10.46 -13.96
C ILE A 38 3.03 9.44 -15.10
N ALA A 39 1.91 9.00 -15.68
CA ALA A 39 1.89 8.05 -16.79
C ALA A 39 2.66 8.58 -18.01
N ALA A 40 2.50 9.86 -18.33
CA ALA A 40 3.20 10.51 -19.45
C ALA A 40 4.73 10.49 -19.31
N THR A 41 5.26 10.33 -18.10
CA THR A 41 6.72 10.17 -17.88
C THR A 41 7.26 8.83 -18.41
N GLY A 42 6.41 7.81 -18.55
CA GLY A 42 6.79 6.45 -18.93
C GLY A 42 7.61 5.68 -17.88
N TYR A 43 7.72 6.19 -16.65
CA TYR A 43 8.51 5.55 -15.58
C TYR A 43 7.70 4.78 -14.55
N ALA A 44 6.44 5.13 -14.34
CA ALA A 44 5.60 4.49 -13.33
C ALA A 44 5.17 3.08 -13.76
N ASN A 45 5.30 2.12 -12.84
CA ASN A 45 4.84 0.75 -13.01
C ASN A 45 3.54 0.49 -12.24
N LEU A 46 3.28 1.30 -11.19
CA LEU A 46 2.11 1.16 -10.33
C LEU A 46 1.68 2.55 -9.86
N LEU A 47 0.41 2.89 -10.07
CA LEU A 47 -0.19 4.11 -9.52
C LEU A 47 -0.59 3.90 -8.07
N ARG A 48 -0.48 4.95 -7.26
CA ARG A 48 -0.93 4.91 -5.88
C ARG A 48 -1.75 6.14 -5.51
N ALA A 49 -2.71 5.98 -4.59
CA ALA A 49 -3.30 7.09 -3.86
C ALA A 49 -3.59 6.67 -2.42
N GLY A 50 -3.45 7.60 -1.48
CA GLY A 50 -3.90 7.38 -0.11
C GLY A 50 -5.39 7.68 -0.01
N ILE A 51 -6.21 6.66 0.17
CA ILE A 51 -7.68 6.75 0.22
C ILE A 51 -8.12 7.03 1.65
N TRP A 52 -7.60 6.27 2.59
CA TRP A 52 -7.78 6.45 4.03
C TRP A 52 -6.49 6.94 4.66
N LYS A 53 -6.57 7.91 5.54
CA LYS A 53 -5.40 8.58 6.11
C LYS A 53 -5.38 8.41 7.64
N PRO A 54 -4.55 7.50 8.17
CA PRO A 54 -4.39 7.37 9.62
C PRO A 54 -3.76 8.64 10.18
N ARG A 55 -4.54 9.46 10.89
CA ARG A 55 -4.06 10.70 11.50
C ARG A 55 -3.76 10.50 12.98
N THR A 56 -2.72 11.18 13.45
CA THR A 56 -2.33 11.13 14.86
C THR A 56 -3.30 11.93 15.73
N ARG A 57 -3.89 12.99 15.17
CA ARG A 57 -4.87 13.84 15.86
C ARG A 57 -6.19 13.83 15.10
N PRO A 58 -7.34 13.88 15.80
CA PRO A 58 -8.64 14.04 15.17
C PRO A 58 -8.74 15.42 14.49
N ASN A 59 -9.81 15.64 13.74
CA ASN A 59 -10.11 16.88 13.00
C ASN A 59 -9.10 17.24 11.90
N SER A 60 -8.34 16.25 11.40
CA SER A 60 -7.54 16.37 10.19
C SER A 60 -8.23 15.60 9.06
N PHE A 61 -7.86 15.89 7.81
CA PHE A 61 -8.40 15.14 6.67
C PHE A 61 -8.03 13.65 6.77
N GLU A 62 -9.02 12.80 6.92
CA GLU A 62 -8.85 11.34 7.14
C GLU A 62 -9.01 10.52 5.85
N GLY A 63 -9.17 11.19 4.72
CA GLY A 63 -9.37 10.57 3.41
C GLY A 63 -10.81 10.72 2.93
N VAL A 64 -11.04 10.39 1.67
CA VAL A 64 -12.35 10.49 1.02
C VAL A 64 -13.10 9.14 1.00
N GLY A 65 -12.44 8.05 1.35
CA GLY A 65 -13.04 6.71 1.34
C GLY A 65 -13.38 6.21 -0.08
N LYS A 66 -14.44 5.41 -0.19
CA LYS A 66 -14.86 4.72 -1.42
C LYS A 66 -14.84 5.57 -2.70
N PRO A 67 -15.27 6.85 -2.74
CA PRO A 67 -15.13 7.67 -3.94
C PRO A 67 -13.70 7.77 -4.46
N GLY A 68 -12.71 7.88 -3.58
CA GLY A 68 -11.30 7.94 -3.96
C GLY A 68 -10.76 6.66 -4.60
N LEU A 69 -11.30 5.49 -4.22
CA LEU A 69 -10.99 4.21 -4.89
C LEU A 69 -11.47 4.22 -6.33
N LEU A 70 -12.68 4.73 -6.57
CA LEU A 70 -13.24 4.81 -7.93
C LEU A 70 -12.41 5.74 -8.81
N TRP A 71 -11.96 6.89 -8.29
CA TRP A 71 -11.09 7.81 -9.02
C TRP A 71 -9.72 7.19 -9.34
N LEU A 72 -9.14 6.47 -8.37
CA LEU A 72 -7.87 5.78 -8.58
C LEU A 72 -8.01 4.67 -9.64
N LYS A 73 -9.09 3.90 -9.59
CA LYS A 73 -9.35 2.86 -10.59
C LYS A 73 -9.63 3.44 -11.97
N GLU A 74 -10.38 4.53 -12.06
CA GLU A 74 -10.59 5.26 -13.31
C GLU A 74 -9.27 5.72 -13.93
N ALA A 75 -8.38 6.32 -13.11
CA ALA A 75 -7.04 6.72 -13.54
C ALA A 75 -6.19 5.53 -14.01
N SER A 76 -6.28 4.40 -13.31
CA SER A 76 -5.60 3.15 -13.67
C SER A 76 -6.07 2.63 -15.04
N LEU A 77 -7.38 2.62 -15.29
CA LEU A 77 -7.94 2.17 -16.56
C LEU A 77 -7.56 3.11 -17.71
N GLU A 78 -7.62 4.42 -17.51
CA GLU A 78 -7.30 5.41 -18.53
C GLU A 78 -5.80 5.39 -18.90
N THR A 79 -4.92 5.22 -17.91
CA THR A 79 -3.46 5.19 -18.13
C THR A 79 -2.92 3.81 -18.47
N GLN A 80 -3.71 2.75 -18.30
CA GLN A 80 -3.32 1.35 -18.42
C GLN A 80 -2.18 0.95 -17.45
N ILE A 81 -2.04 1.67 -16.34
CA ILE A 81 -1.09 1.36 -15.26
C ILE A 81 -1.89 0.82 -14.07
N PRO A 82 -1.55 -0.37 -13.53
CA PRO A 82 -2.24 -0.93 -12.37
C PRO A 82 -2.13 0.00 -11.15
N CYS A 83 -3.04 -0.15 -10.19
CA CYS A 83 -3.12 0.74 -9.04
C CYS A 83 -3.03 0.02 -7.70
N THR A 84 -2.64 0.79 -6.68
CA THR A 84 -2.49 0.29 -5.31
C THR A 84 -2.94 1.32 -4.28
N THR A 85 -3.42 0.85 -3.14
CA THR A 85 -3.76 1.69 -1.99
C THR A 85 -3.42 1.03 -0.66
N GLU A 86 -3.38 1.84 0.41
CA GLU A 86 -3.21 1.38 1.78
C GLU A 86 -4.54 0.87 2.34
N VAL A 87 -4.53 -0.30 3.00
CA VAL A 87 -5.66 -0.82 3.77
C VAL A 87 -5.25 -0.99 5.23
N ALA A 88 -6.20 -0.84 6.15
CA ALA A 88 -5.96 -0.86 7.59
C ALA A 88 -6.92 -1.74 8.40
N ASN A 89 -7.97 -2.28 7.77
CA ASN A 89 -8.96 -3.18 8.34
C ASN A 89 -9.64 -3.99 7.23
N SER A 90 -10.53 -4.93 7.60
CA SER A 90 -11.27 -5.78 6.67
C SER A 90 -12.21 -5.00 5.75
N GLY A 91 -12.90 -3.97 6.25
CA GLY A 91 -13.77 -3.14 5.43
C GLY A 91 -13.03 -2.40 4.31
N HIS A 92 -11.81 -1.91 4.59
CA HIS A 92 -10.94 -1.31 3.54
C HIS A 92 -10.52 -2.35 2.50
N VAL A 93 -10.29 -3.61 2.91
CA VAL A 93 -9.99 -4.71 1.97
C VAL A 93 -11.17 -4.95 1.05
N GLU A 94 -12.37 -5.13 1.61
CA GLU A 94 -13.60 -5.37 0.84
C GLU A 94 -13.85 -4.26 -0.18
N GLU A 95 -13.84 -3.00 0.26
CA GLU A 95 -14.03 -1.85 -0.64
C GLU A 95 -12.95 -1.76 -1.74
N ALA A 96 -11.69 -2.04 -1.41
CA ALA A 96 -10.60 -2.01 -2.39
C ALA A 96 -10.72 -3.14 -3.42
N LEU A 97 -11.13 -4.35 -3.00
CA LEU A 97 -11.39 -5.48 -3.89
C LEU A 97 -12.60 -5.22 -4.79
N GLU A 98 -13.70 -4.69 -4.25
CA GLU A 98 -14.89 -4.29 -5.03
C GLU A 98 -14.56 -3.24 -6.10
N ALA A 99 -13.68 -2.28 -5.77
CA ALA A 99 -13.22 -1.27 -6.71
C ALA A 99 -12.23 -1.80 -7.75
N GLY A 100 -11.75 -3.03 -7.60
CA GLY A 100 -10.79 -3.66 -8.50
C GLY A 100 -9.37 -3.10 -8.39
N VAL A 101 -8.93 -2.74 -7.18
CA VAL A 101 -7.53 -2.36 -6.91
C VAL A 101 -6.63 -3.56 -7.15
N ASP A 102 -5.49 -3.35 -7.79
CA ASP A 102 -4.63 -4.44 -8.30
C ASP A 102 -3.60 -4.93 -7.28
N VAL A 103 -3.21 -4.08 -6.32
CA VAL A 103 -2.23 -4.39 -5.27
C VAL A 103 -2.64 -3.69 -3.97
N LEU A 104 -2.50 -4.34 -2.83
CA LEU A 104 -2.74 -3.71 -1.54
C LEU A 104 -1.43 -3.48 -0.79
N TRP A 105 -1.36 -2.43 0.04
CA TRP A 105 -0.29 -2.34 1.01
C TRP A 105 -0.78 -2.11 2.44
N ILE A 106 0.02 -2.61 3.37
CA ILE A 106 -0.20 -2.46 4.81
C ILE A 106 0.68 -1.32 5.32
N GLY A 107 0.05 -0.33 5.93
CA GLY A 107 0.74 0.84 6.46
C GLY A 107 1.56 0.53 7.71
N ALA A 108 2.61 1.31 7.95
CA ALA A 108 3.51 1.14 9.09
C ALA A 108 2.80 1.24 10.47
N ARG A 109 1.68 1.96 10.54
CA ARG A 109 0.86 2.06 11.77
C ARG A 109 -0.04 0.85 11.97
N THR A 110 -0.44 0.19 10.90
CA THR A 110 -1.20 -1.06 10.95
C THR A 110 -0.29 -2.24 11.27
N THR A 111 0.91 -2.28 10.70
CA THR A 111 1.90 -3.35 10.91
C THR A 111 2.30 -3.51 12.39
N VAL A 112 2.21 -2.45 13.21
CA VAL A 112 2.49 -2.55 14.66
C VAL A 112 1.42 -3.29 15.45
N ASN A 113 0.27 -3.59 14.85
CA ASN A 113 -0.86 -4.23 15.53
C ASN A 113 -1.13 -5.62 14.93
N PRO A 114 -0.70 -6.72 15.60
CA PRO A 114 -0.92 -8.07 15.09
C PRO A 114 -2.39 -8.46 14.91
N PHE A 115 -3.32 -7.87 15.68
CA PHE A 115 -4.76 -8.14 15.51
C PHE A 115 -5.28 -7.54 14.21
N SER A 116 -4.91 -6.28 13.90
CA SER A 116 -5.30 -5.65 12.64
C SER A 116 -4.70 -6.35 11.43
N VAL A 117 -3.44 -6.78 11.54
CA VAL A 117 -2.78 -7.56 10.48
C VAL A 117 -3.48 -8.90 10.27
N GLN A 118 -3.86 -9.59 11.36
CA GLN A 118 -4.59 -10.86 11.26
C GLN A 118 -5.98 -10.67 10.65
N GLU A 119 -6.71 -9.65 11.05
CA GLU A 119 -8.03 -9.32 10.49
C GLU A 119 -7.95 -9.12 8.97
N ILE A 120 -6.96 -8.34 8.50
CA ILE A 120 -6.74 -8.12 7.07
C ILE A 120 -6.34 -9.41 6.36
N ALA A 121 -5.45 -10.21 6.96
CA ALA A 121 -5.04 -11.49 6.40
C ALA A 121 -6.22 -12.46 6.26
N ASP A 122 -7.11 -12.49 7.26
CA ASP A 122 -8.32 -13.33 7.22
C ASP A 122 -9.30 -12.87 6.12
N ALA A 123 -9.45 -11.56 5.91
CA ALA A 123 -10.27 -11.01 4.84
C ALA A 123 -9.72 -11.31 3.43
N LEU A 124 -8.43 -11.63 3.32
CA LEU A 124 -7.77 -11.96 2.06
C LEU A 124 -7.67 -13.46 1.77
N LYS A 125 -8.18 -14.33 2.65
CA LYS A 125 -8.17 -15.77 2.41
C LYS A 125 -8.87 -16.15 1.11
N GLY A 126 -8.17 -16.87 0.23
CA GLY A 126 -8.69 -17.30 -1.07
C GLY A 126 -8.70 -16.20 -2.15
N VAL A 127 -8.15 -15.02 -1.87
CA VAL A 127 -8.03 -13.92 -2.83
C VAL A 127 -6.61 -13.92 -3.42
N ASP A 128 -6.49 -13.95 -4.74
CA ASP A 128 -5.19 -13.86 -5.43
C ASP A 128 -4.85 -12.39 -5.71
N ILE A 129 -4.41 -11.67 -4.68
CA ILE A 129 -3.97 -10.29 -4.79
C ILE A 129 -2.58 -10.10 -4.16
N PRO A 130 -1.65 -9.36 -4.81
CA PRO A 130 -0.38 -9.02 -4.21
C PRO A 130 -0.54 -8.10 -2.99
N VAL A 131 0.25 -8.35 -1.94
CA VAL A 131 0.28 -7.54 -0.72
C VAL A 131 1.70 -7.07 -0.42
N MET A 132 1.85 -5.76 -0.21
CA MET A 132 3.09 -5.14 0.22
C MET A 132 2.99 -4.72 1.68
N VAL A 133 3.97 -5.07 2.51
CA VAL A 133 3.96 -4.78 3.95
C VAL A 133 5.08 -3.81 4.31
N LYS A 134 4.73 -2.61 4.77
CA LYS A 134 5.71 -1.65 5.30
C LYS A 134 6.23 -2.11 6.65
N ASN A 135 7.53 -1.86 6.93
CA ASN A 135 8.04 -2.04 8.28
C ASN A 135 7.26 -1.20 9.30
N PRO A 136 7.15 -1.65 10.57
CA PRO A 136 6.50 -0.89 11.64
C PRO A 136 7.20 0.46 11.88
N ILE A 137 6.55 1.36 12.61
CA ILE A 137 7.10 2.69 12.92
C ILE A 137 8.36 2.54 13.77
N ASN A 138 8.31 1.74 14.82
CA ASN A 138 9.42 1.40 15.70
C ASN A 138 10.31 0.31 15.06
N PRO A 139 11.60 0.25 15.43
CA PRO A 139 12.56 -0.71 14.87
C PRO A 139 12.38 -2.11 15.47
N ASP A 140 11.23 -2.72 15.18
CA ASP A 140 10.86 -4.07 15.60
C ASP A 140 10.77 -4.97 14.38
N LEU A 141 11.81 -5.77 14.15
CA LEU A 141 11.90 -6.66 13.02
C LEU A 141 10.95 -7.86 13.15
N GLU A 142 10.76 -8.36 14.37
CA GLU A 142 9.88 -9.51 14.63
C GLU A 142 8.41 -9.18 14.31
N LEU A 143 7.94 -7.96 14.63
CA LEU A 143 6.61 -7.49 14.19
C LEU A 143 6.47 -7.46 12.68
N TRP A 144 7.52 -7.08 11.96
CA TRP A 144 7.48 -7.01 10.50
C TRP A 144 7.47 -8.41 9.87
N ILE A 145 8.34 -9.28 10.35
CA ILE A 145 8.38 -10.69 9.93
C ILE A 145 7.05 -11.36 10.24
N GLY A 146 6.54 -11.23 11.47
CA GLY A 146 5.27 -11.79 11.88
C GLY A 146 4.07 -11.30 11.04
N ALA A 147 4.10 -10.04 10.59
CA ALA A 147 3.08 -9.54 9.68
C ALA A 147 3.12 -10.25 8.32
N LEU A 148 4.31 -10.43 7.74
CA LEU A 148 4.49 -11.17 6.48
C LEU A 148 4.06 -12.63 6.63
N GLU A 149 4.42 -13.29 7.74
CA GLU A 149 4.03 -14.67 8.02
C GLU A 149 2.51 -14.84 8.13
N ARG A 150 1.78 -13.88 8.73
CA ARG A 150 0.32 -13.94 8.82
C ARG A 150 -0.33 -13.91 7.44
N PHE A 151 0.12 -13.04 6.53
CA PHE A 151 -0.37 -13.03 5.16
C PHE A 151 -0.02 -14.33 4.42
N ASN A 152 1.21 -14.83 4.59
CA ASN A 152 1.62 -16.08 3.96
C ASN A 152 0.80 -17.28 4.47
N ASN A 153 0.52 -17.34 5.78
CA ASN A 153 -0.34 -18.37 6.37
C ASN A 153 -1.80 -18.27 5.91
N ALA A 154 -2.25 -17.09 5.50
CA ALA A 154 -3.57 -16.90 4.88
C ALA A 154 -3.60 -17.29 3.39
N GLY A 155 -2.47 -17.75 2.83
CA GLY A 155 -2.36 -18.20 1.44
C GLY A 155 -1.85 -17.14 0.46
N ILE A 156 -1.46 -15.95 0.93
CA ILE A 156 -0.90 -14.91 0.07
C ILE A 156 0.57 -15.22 -0.18
N THR A 157 0.91 -15.57 -1.42
CA THR A 157 2.29 -15.85 -1.85
C THR A 157 2.96 -14.67 -2.55
N LYS A 158 2.17 -13.75 -3.14
CA LYS A 158 2.66 -12.53 -3.79
C LYS A 158 2.90 -11.44 -2.74
N LEU A 159 3.98 -11.58 -1.97
CA LEU A 159 4.35 -10.69 -0.86
C LEU A 159 5.60 -9.88 -1.16
N ALA A 160 5.60 -8.60 -0.75
CA ALA A 160 6.78 -7.76 -0.75
C ALA A 160 6.91 -6.96 0.56
N ALA A 161 8.14 -6.82 1.03
CA ALA A 161 8.48 -5.99 2.18
C ALA A 161 8.88 -4.58 1.70
N ILE A 162 8.28 -3.53 2.29
CA ILE A 162 8.65 -2.14 2.01
C ILE A 162 9.41 -1.57 3.19
N HIS A 163 10.70 -1.31 3.01
CA HIS A 163 11.51 -0.61 4.00
C HIS A 163 11.34 0.90 3.86
N ARG A 164 10.72 1.55 4.86
CA ARG A 164 10.46 3.00 4.90
C ARG A 164 11.34 3.75 5.90
N GLY A 165 12.25 3.07 6.57
CA GLY A 165 12.96 3.55 7.74
C GLY A 165 12.12 3.45 9.03
N PHE A 166 12.77 3.63 10.16
CA PHE A 166 12.19 3.56 11.50
C PHE A 166 12.19 4.92 12.18
N SER A 167 11.31 5.13 13.14
CA SER A 167 11.40 6.28 14.03
C SER A 167 12.63 6.14 14.96
N SER A 168 13.27 7.26 15.30
CA SER A 168 14.37 7.31 16.24
C SER A 168 14.10 8.38 17.29
N PHE A 169 14.51 8.13 18.54
CA PHE A 169 14.56 9.13 19.61
C PHE A 169 15.78 10.05 19.48
N GLU A 170 16.78 9.64 18.68
CA GLU A 170 17.94 10.45 18.40
C GLU A 170 17.58 11.63 17.50
N LYS A 171 18.27 12.76 17.73
CA LYS A 171 18.11 13.96 16.91
C LYS A 171 18.60 13.66 15.49
N SER A 172 17.68 13.61 14.52
CA SER A 172 17.97 13.35 13.11
C SER A 172 17.28 14.37 12.22
N PRO A 173 17.91 14.84 11.14
CA PRO A 173 17.24 15.66 10.13
C PRO A 173 16.18 14.89 9.35
N PHE A 174 16.16 13.56 9.45
CA PHE A 174 15.21 12.68 8.76
C PHE A 174 14.12 12.19 9.70
N ARG A 175 12.88 12.21 9.22
CA ARG A 175 11.74 11.69 9.97
C ARG A 175 11.85 10.18 10.23
N ASN A 176 12.41 9.45 9.29
CA ASN A 176 12.60 8.01 9.37
C ASN A 176 14.03 7.69 8.94
N VAL A 177 14.71 6.86 9.72
CA VAL A 177 16.10 6.50 9.49
C VAL A 177 16.16 5.05 8.99
N PRO A 178 16.75 4.78 7.82
CA PRO A 178 17.06 3.42 7.39
C PRO A 178 18.07 2.79 8.37
N LYS A 179 17.88 1.54 8.74
CA LYS A 179 18.81 0.75 9.57
C LYS A 179 19.02 -0.60 8.92
#